data_548cc3b56bcb5c2e8d0e66bee13a48aa
#
_entry.id   548cc3b56bcb5c2e8d0e66bee13a48aa
#
_cell.length_a   1.000
_cell.length_b   1.000
_cell.length_c   1.000
_cell.angle_alpha   90.00
_cell.angle_beta   90.00
_cell.angle_gamma   90.00
#
_symmetry.space_group_name_H-M   'P 1'
#
loop_
_entity.id
_entity.type
_entity.pdbx_description
1 polymer ?
#
loop_
_entity_poly.entity_id
_entity_poly.type
_entity_poly.pdbx_seq_one_letter_code
_entity_poly.pdbx_strand_id
1 'polypeptide(L)'
;RGLGDVYKRQVHYIHQSREQVYMQAMVMLCETQKEHPDYPKWVNSIQLYGEYLKGMMKYTHPYGMIPSGVYHAEEYKDTTNFYALHLFPPANAKELYTEQIKRGVQLDKEHYMKRFPVWFNIFNGNTAIHLSNGKSAAICGNFLKDKELLNIGLEQLYWTVGKNPFGQSLIYGEGHNYPQLNTFSSGEMTGEMPVGIRTLGNDDVPYWPQTNNACYKEVWITSAGKWLSLIAEY
;
A
#
# COMPACT_ATOMS: atom_id res chain seq x y z
N ARG A 1 -1.55 23.85 8.36
CA ARG A 1 -2.15 23.11 7.22
C ARG A 1 -2.17 21.67 7.64
N GLY A 2 -3.35 21.11 7.93
CA GLY A 2 -3.50 19.78 8.49
C GLY A 2 -3.40 18.69 7.44
N LEU A 3 -3.47 17.43 7.87
CA LEU A 3 -3.51 16.24 7.01
C LEU A 3 -4.52 16.34 5.84
N GLY A 4 -5.55 17.19 5.96
CA GLY A 4 -6.48 17.49 4.85
C GLY A 4 -5.83 18.04 3.58
N ASP A 5 -4.65 18.70 3.67
CA ASP A 5 -3.90 19.10 2.48
C ASP A 5 -3.08 17.96 1.87
N VAL A 6 -2.73 16.96 2.67
CA VAL A 6 -2.12 15.71 2.20
C VAL A 6 -3.16 14.91 1.41
N TYR A 7 -4.41 14.86 1.88
CA TYR A 7 -5.51 14.21 1.14
C TYR A 7 -5.86 14.89 -0.18
N LYS A 8 -5.74 16.21 -0.27
CA LYS A 8 -6.02 16.97 -1.50
C LYS A 8 -4.95 16.80 -2.60
N ARG A 9 -3.80 16.20 -2.27
CA ARG A 9 -2.69 15.96 -3.20
C ARG A 9 -2.23 14.51 -3.16
N GLN A 10 -3.07 13.59 -2.73
CA GLN A 10 -2.73 12.18 -2.79
C GLN A 10 -2.71 11.71 -4.22
N VAL A 11 -1.54 11.64 -4.67
CA VAL A 11 -1.09 10.87 -5.77
C VAL A 11 -1.08 9.43 -5.33
N HIS A 12 -2.16 8.76 -5.60
CA HIS A 12 -2.32 7.36 -5.21
C HIS A 12 -1.55 6.38 -6.13
N TYR A 13 -0.82 6.88 -7.10
CA TYR A 13 0.07 6.06 -7.89
C TYR A 13 1.51 6.21 -7.42
N ILE A 14 2.02 5.21 -6.77
CA ILE A 14 3.46 5.10 -6.59
C ILE A 14 3.86 3.65 -6.76
N HIS A 15 4.37 3.35 -7.92
CA HIS A 15 4.95 2.09 -8.31
C HIS A 15 5.97 1.54 -7.26
N GLN A 16 6.62 2.43 -6.52
CA GLN A 16 7.58 2.12 -5.47
C GLN A 16 7.22 2.78 -4.15
N SER A 17 6.04 2.60 -3.68
CA SER A 17 5.52 3.23 -2.46
C SER A 17 6.57 3.78 -1.48
N ARG A 18 6.37 4.99 -0.99
CA ARG A 18 7.32 5.69 -0.12
C ARG A 18 6.70 6.17 1.19
N GLU A 19 5.54 5.69 1.56
CA GLU A 19 4.81 6.11 2.76
C GLU A 19 5.66 5.95 4.01
N GLN A 20 6.42 4.85 4.12
CA GLN A 20 7.33 4.66 5.25
C GLN A 20 8.37 5.77 5.39
N VAL A 21 8.80 6.38 4.30
CA VAL A 21 9.82 7.45 4.34
C VAL A 21 9.31 8.69 5.05
N TYR A 22 8.05 9.05 4.84
CA TYR A 22 7.42 10.17 5.55
C TYR A 22 7.33 9.91 7.05
N MET A 23 6.89 8.72 7.44
CA MET A 23 6.80 8.37 8.86
C MET A 23 8.18 8.25 9.51
N GLN A 24 9.16 7.69 8.82
CA GLN A 24 10.56 7.68 9.28
C GLN A 24 11.09 9.09 9.51
N ALA A 25 10.88 9.99 8.57
CA ALA A 25 11.31 11.39 8.69
C ALA A 25 10.62 12.09 9.86
N MET A 26 9.31 11.89 10.03
CA MET A 26 8.54 12.50 11.14
C MET A 26 9.01 11.98 12.50
N VAL A 27 9.24 10.68 12.64
CA VAL A 27 9.76 10.09 13.88
C VAL A 27 11.18 10.59 14.14
N MET A 28 12.05 10.62 13.14
CA MET A 28 13.42 11.15 13.29
C MET A 28 13.43 12.62 13.73
N LEU A 29 12.53 13.45 13.19
CA LEU A 29 12.36 14.83 13.67
C LEU A 29 11.96 14.87 15.14
N CYS A 30 11.00 14.05 15.55
CA CYS A 30 10.57 13.96 16.95
C CYS A 30 11.69 13.50 17.89
N GLU A 31 12.55 12.57 17.46
CA GLU A 31 13.65 12.05 18.27
C GLU A 31 14.80 13.04 18.41
N THR A 32 15.09 13.79 17.33
CA THR A 32 16.26 14.68 17.27
C THR A 32 15.96 16.13 17.64
N GLN A 33 14.69 16.57 17.56
CA GLN A 33 14.30 17.98 17.74
C GLN A 33 13.21 18.14 18.80
N LYS A 34 13.39 17.55 19.97
CA LYS A 34 12.38 17.50 21.06
C LYS A 34 11.96 18.88 21.57
N GLU A 35 12.88 19.85 21.53
CA GLU A 35 12.66 21.22 21.99
C GLU A 35 12.10 22.15 20.89
N HIS A 36 11.90 21.63 19.65
CA HIS A 36 11.41 22.46 18.57
C HIS A 36 9.93 22.86 18.78
N PRO A 37 9.53 24.12 18.51
CA PRO A 37 8.15 24.57 18.70
C PRO A 37 7.10 23.74 17.98
N ASP A 38 7.45 23.11 16.87
CA ASP A 38 6.54 22.26 16.09
C ASP A 38 6.55 20.77 16.50
N TYR A 39 7.32 20.39 17.52
CA TYR A 39 7.34 19.01 18.04
C TYR A 39 5.93 18.45 18.31
N PRO A 40 5.02 19.17 18.99
CA PRO A 40 3.66 18.66 19.22
C PRO A 40 2.87 18.41 17.93
N LYS A 41 3.13 19.21 16.89
CA LYS A 41 2.46 19.03 15.59
C LYS A 41 2.93 17.77 14.88
N TRP A 42 4.23 17.44 14.98
CA TRP A 42 4.78 16.23 14.40
C TRP A 42 4.26 14.98 15.11
N VAL A 43 4.25 14.98 16.45
CA VAL A 43 3.65 13.89 17.25
C VAL A 43 2.18 13.70 16.88
N ASN A 44 1.41 14.80 16.82
CA ASN A 44 0.00 14.72 16.44
C ASN A 44 -0.18 14.17 15.02
N SER A 45 0.70 14.50 14.07
CA SER A 45 0.63 13.96 12.71
C SER A 45 0.86 12.44 12.69
N ILE A 46 1.81 11.93 13.50
CA ILE A 46 2.05 10.49 13.64
C ILE A 46 0.83 9.81 14.27
N GLN A 47 0.24 10.40 15.30
CA GLN A 47 -0.97 9.88 15.97
C GLN A 47 -2.16 9.79 14.99
N LEU A 48 -2.44 10.89 14.25
CA LEU A 48 -3.52 10.93 13.26
C LEU A 48 -3.34 9.89 12.15
N TYR A 49 -2.10 9.68 11.70
CA TYR A 49 -1.81 8.65 10.72
C TYR A 49 -2.03 7.23 11.30
N GLY A 50 -1.63 7.01 12.54
CA GLY A 50 -1.90 5.75 13.25
C GLY A 50 -3.40 5.46 13.37
N GLU A 51 -4.20 6.43 13.79
CA GLU A 51 -5.66 6.29 13.88
C GLU A 51 -6.31 6.07 12.51
N TYR A 52 -5.79 6.73 11.47
CA TYR A 52 -6.23 6.47 10.09
C TYR A 52 -6.01 5.01 9.71
N LEU A 53 -4.81 4.45 9.95
CA LEU A 53 -4.52 3.05 9.64
C LEU A 53 -5.45 2.10 10.40
N LYS A 54 -5.63 2.30 11.70
CA LYS A 54 -6.57 1.49 12.52
C LYS A 54 -7.99 1.54 11.95
N GLY A 55 -8.46 2.74 11.60
CA GLY A 55 -9.78 2.95 11.02
C GLY A 55 -9.99 2.21 9.70
N MET A 56 -8.92 2.02 8.92
CA MET A 56 -8.99 1.34 7.62
C MET A 56 -9.06 -0.19 7.74
N MET A 57 -8.52 -0.78 8.82
CA MET A 57 -8.43 -2.24 8.96
C MET A 57 -9.78 -2.98 8.97
N LYS A 58 -10.84 -2.31 9.40
CA LYS A 58 -12.20 -2.90 9.42
C LYS A 58 -12.72 -3.28 8.04
N TYR A 59 -12.18 -2.70 6.97
CA TYR A 59 -12.62 -2.93 5.59
C TYR A 59 -11.94 -4.12 4.91
N THR A 60 -10.92 -4.71 5.53
CA THR A 60 -10.16 -5.82 4.96
C THR A 60 -10.15 -7.08 5.82
N HIS A 61 -10.98 -7.09 6.88
CA HIS A 61 -11.21 -8.29 7.67
C HIS A 61 -11.77 -9.45 6.78
N PRO A 62 -11.37 -10.72 6.99
CA PRO A 62 -10.52 -11.22 8.08
C PRO A 62 -9.02 -11.23 7.77
N TYR A 63 -8.60 -10.84 6.59
CA TYR A 63 -7.21 -11.02 6.14
C TYR A 63 -6.25 -9.92 6.61
N GLY A 64 -6.78 -8.75 6.97
CA GLY A 64 -5.99 -7.68 7.59
C GLY A 64 -5.03 -6.93 6.68
N MET A 65 -5.22 -6.94 5.35
CA MET A 65 -4.44 -6.10 4.44
C MET A 65 -4.75 -4.62 4.65
N ILE A 66 -3.74 -3.77 4.76
CA ILE A 66 -3.95 -2.33 4.77
C ILE A 66 -4.46 -1.87 3.40
N PRO A 67 -5.62 -1.19 3.32
CA PRO A 67 -6.12 -0.63 2.07
C PRO A 67 -5.17 0.39 1.44
N SER A 68 -5.27 0.57 0.14
CA SER A 68 -4.49 1.58 -0.59
C SER A 68 -4.72 3.00 -0.08
N GLY A 69 -5.97 3.34 0.24
CA GLY A 69 -6.28 4.66 0.81
C GLY A 69 -7.72 5.10 0.57
N VAL A 70 -7.98 6.35 0.95
CA VAL A 70 -9.24 7.05 0.71
C VAL A 70 -9.07 8.00 -0.46
N TYR A 71 -9.90 7.85 -1.46
CA TYR A 71 -9.89 8.61 -2.71
C TYR A 71 -11.08 9.55 -2.76
N HIS A 72 -10.88 10.74 -3.29
CA HIS A 72 -11.97 11.66 -3.61
C HIS A 72 -12.43 11.43 -5.05
N ALA A 73 -13.73 11.32 -5.29
CA ALA A 73 -14.29 10.99 -6.61
C ALA A 73 -13.89 11.96 -7.73
N GLU A 74 -13.48 13.17 -7.37
CA GLU A 74 -13.13 14.24 -8.30
C GLU A 74 -11.61 14.59 -8.32
N GLU A 75 -10.74 13.71 -7.79
CA GLU A 75 -9.29 13.94 -7.79
C GLU A 75 -8.72 14.24 -9.19
N TYR A 76 -9.33 13.69 -10.24
CA TYR A 76 -8.94 13.95 -11.62
C TYR A 76 -9.04 15.44 -12.03
N LYS A 77 -9.75 16.27 -11.26
CA LYS A 77 -9.82 17.72 -11.51
C LYS A 77 -8.50 18.44 -11.25
N ASP A 78 -7.63 17.88 -10.42
CA ASP A 78 -6.23 18.31 -10.33
C ASP A 78 -5.44 17.75 -11.53
N THR A 79 -5.65 18.35 -12.68
CA THR A 79 -5.09 17.85 -13.95
C THR A 79 -3.58 17.81 -13.96
N THR A 80 -2.92 18.70 -13.23
CA THR A 80 -1.45 18.75 -13.17
C THR A 80 -0.90 17.49 -12.51
N ASN A 81 -1.42 17.12 -11.35
CA ASN A 81 -0.98 15.93 -10.64
C ASN A 81 -1.54 14.66 -11.28
N PHE A 82 -2.78 14.67 -11.73
CA PHE A 82 -3.39 13.50 -12.35
C PHE A 82 -2.57 12.96 -13.51
N TYR A 83 -2.17 13.81 -14.48
CA TYR A 83 -1.37 13.36 -15.62
C TYR A 83 0.11 13.16 -15.32
N ALA A 84 0.66 13.84 -14.32
CA ALA A 84 2.04 13.65 -13.91
C ALA A 84 2.30 12.27 -13.27
N LEU A 85 1.28 11.65 -12.77
CA LEU A 85 1.39 10.49 -11.88
C LEU A 85 0.84 9.20 -12.47
N HIS A 86 -0.04 9.29 -13.44
CA HIS A 86 -0.52 8.15 -14.19
C HIS A 86 0.30 7.98 -15.47
N LEU A 87 1.13 6.96 -15.51
CA LEU A 87 1.88 6.60 -16.71
C LEU A 87 0.91 6.09 -17.79
N PHE A 88 1.02 6.67 -18.98
CA PHE A 88 0.23 6.27 -20.15
C PHE A 88 -1.30 6.25 -19.93
N PRO A 89 -1.91 7.32 -19.41
CA PRO A 89 -3.34 7.35 -19.20
C PRO A 89 -4.07 7.27 -20.55
N PRO A 90 -5.13 6.44 -20.66
CA PRO A 90 -5.94 6.38 -21.88
C PRO A 90 -6.74 7.67 -22.08
N ALA A 91 -7.30 7.85 -23.30
CA ALA A 91 -8.06 9.07 -23.62
C ALA A 91 -9.25 9.30 -22.69
N ASN A 92 -9.88 8.24 -22.19
CA ASN A 92 -11.00 8.26 -21.24
C ASN A 92 -10.54 8.03 -19.78
N ALA A 93 -9.31 8.44 -19.43
CA ALA A 93 -8.74 8.20 -18.10
C ALA A 93 -9.60 8.73 -16.95
N LYS A 94 -10.25 9.87 -17.14
CA LYS A 94 -11.10 10.49 -16.10
C LYS A 94 -12.31 9.64 -15.75
N GLU A 95 -12.98 9.15 -16.76
CA GLU A 95 -14.14 8.27 -16.62
C GLU A 95 -13.72 6.95 -15.94
N LEU A 96 -12.66 6.31 -16.43
CA LEU A 96 -12.13 5.08 -15.88
C LEU A 96 -11.65 5.27 -14.43
N TYR A 97 -11.01 6.38 -14.11
CA TYR A 97 -10.57 6.72 -12.77
C TYR A 97 -11.76 6.80 -11.81
N THR A 98 -12.78 7.57 -12.20
CA THR A 98 -14.00 7.71 -11.41
C THR A 98 -14.73 6.39 -11.24
N GLU A 99 -14.81 5.58 -12.28
CA GLU A 99 -15.42 4.25 -12.23
C GLU A 99 -14.68 3.33 -11.25
N GLN A 100 -13.35 3.26 -11.35
CA GLN A 100 -12.54 2.45 -10.45
C GLN A 100 -12.67 2.90 -8.98
N ILE A 101 -12.69 4.22 -8.72
CA ILE A 101 -12.91 4.75 -7.37
C ILE A 101 -14.25 4.29 -6.82
N LYS A 102 -15.31 4.43 -7.59
CA LYS A 102 -16.68 4.04 -7.19
C LYS A 102 -16.88 2.55 -6.97
N ARG A 103 -15.96 1.69 -7.39
CA ARG A 103 -15.93 0.26 -7.07
C ARG A 103 -15.39 -0.02 -5.66
N GLY A 104 -14.75 0.96 -5.02
CA GLY A 104 -14.36 0.88 -3.61
C GLY A 104 -15.54 0.98 -2.65
N VAL A 105 -15.24 1.03 -1.36
CA VAL A 105 -16.26 1.22 -0.32
C VAL A 105 -16.58 2.70 -0.17
N GLN A 106 -17.81 3.09 -0.41
CA GLN A 106 -18.24 4.46 -0.22
C GLN A 106 -18.24 4.83 1.27
N LEU A 107 -17.53 5.88 1.65
CA LEU A 107 -17.45 6.39 3.02
C LEU A 107 -18.43 7.53 3.24
N ASP A 108 -18.55 8.41 2.26
CA ASP A 108 -19.51 9.52 2.20
C ASP A 108 -19.86 9.86 0.74
N LYS A 109 -20.44 11.03 0.49
CA LYS A 109 -20.87 11.44 -0.87
C LYS A 109 -19.72 11.54 -1.88
N GLU A 110 -18.51 11.85 -1.41
CA GLU A 110 -17.36 12.21 -2.24
C GLU A 110 -16.15 11.29 -2.03
N HIS A 111 -16.12 10.53 -0.92
CA HIS A 111 -14.96 9.73 -0.54
C HIS A 111 -15.23 8.23 -0.62
N TYR A 112 -14.26 7.52 -1.16
CA TYR A 112 -14.27 6.08 -1.34
C TYR A 112 -12.98 5.47 -0.84
N MET A 113 -13.07 4.44 0.00
CA MET A 113 -11.92 3.64 0.38
C MET A 113 -11.65 2.60 -0.69
N LYS A 114 -10.41 2.55 -1.16
CA LYS A 114 -9.92 1.56 -2.11
C LYS A 114 -8.97 0.58 -1.42
N ARG A 115 -9.21 -0.71 -1.60
CA ARG A 115 -8.28 -1.76 -1.17
C ARG A 115 -7.04 -1.79 -2.05
N PHE A 116 -7.22 -1.54 -3.35
CA PHE A 116 -6.17 -1.53 -4.36
C PHE A 116 -6.08 -0.17 -5.03
N PRO A 117 -4.87 0.26 -5.43
CA PRO A 117 -4.70 1.49 -6.20
C PRO A 117 -5.50 1.49 -7.50
N VAL A 118 -5.80 2.67 -8.01
CA VAL A 118 -6.35 2.83 -9.37
C VAL A 118 -5.22 2.67 -10.39
N TRP A 119 -5.42 1.82 -11.38
CA TRP A 119 -4.41 1.51 -12.40
C TRP A 119 -4.92 1.76 -13.82
N PHE A 120 -4.04 2.30 -14.67
CA PHE A 120 -4.30 2.45 -16.11
C PHE A 120 -3.44 1.53 -16.98
N ASN A 121 -2.49 0.83 -16.41
CA ASN A 121 -1.62 -0.09 -17.12
C ASN A 121 -1.49 -1.45 -16.41
N ILE A 122 -0.84 -2.39 -17.07
CA ILE A 122 -0.76 -3.78 -16.63
C ILE A 122 0.41 -4.08 -15.70
N PHE A 123 1.37 -3.16 -15.54
CA PHE A 123 2.64 -3.44 -14.85
C PHE A 123 2.66 -3.09 -13.36
N ASN A 124 1.51 -3.04 -12.72
CA ASN A 124 1.40 -2.56 -11.35
C ASN A 124 0.76 -3.60 -10.44
N GLY A 125 1.51 -4.01 -9.43
CA GLY A 125 1.03 -4.79 -8.30
C GLY A 125 1.13 -4.00 -7.00
N ASN A 126 0.56 -4.51 -5.93
CA ASN A 126 0.46 -3.78 -4.67
C ASN A 126 1.46 -4.21 -3.58
N THR A 127 2.31 -5.22 -3.80
CA THR A 127 3.17 -5.76 -2.73
C THR A 127 4.07 -4.69 -2.12
N ALA A 128 4.70 -3.85 -2.95
CA ALA A 128 5.57 -2.79 -2.45
C ALA A 128 4.79 -1.72 -1.67
N ILE A 129 3.59 -1.34 -2.13
CA ILE A 129 2.71 -0.37 -1.46
C ILE A 129 2.23 -0.93 -0.12
N HIS A 130 1.74 -2.15 -0.15
CA HIS A 130 1.24 -2.88 1.01
C HIS A 130 2.29 -2.97 2.12
N LEU A 131 3.51 -3.42 1.80
CA LEU A 131 4.61 -3.54 2.75
C LEU A 131 5.13 -2.18 3.23
N SER A 132 5.08 -1.15 2.40
CA SER A 132 5.41 0.22 2.78
C SER A 132 4.44 0.75 3.84
N ASN A 133 3.14 0.53 3.66
CA ASN A 133 2.13 0.90 4.63
C ASN A 133 2.28 0.09 5.93
N GLY A 134 2.60 -1.21 5.83
CA GLY A 134 2.92 -2.05 6.97
C GLY A 134 4.09 -1.51 7.79
N LYS A 135 5.17 -1.11 7.12
CA LYS A 135 6.32 -0.47 7.78
C LYS A 135 5.94 0.85 8.44
N SER A 136 5.11 1.67 7.79
CA SER A 136 4.61 2.91 8.39
C SER A 136 3.83 2.64 9.67
N ALA A 137 2.99 1.60 9.70
CA ALA A 137 2.27 1.19 10.90
C ALA A 137 3.23 0.77 12.01
N ALA A 138 4.23 -0.05 11.71
CA ALA A 138 5.22 -0.51 12.69
C ALA A 138 6.05 0.65 13.26
N ILE A 139 6.51 1.58 12.42
CA ILE A 139 7.23 2.79 12.83
C ILE A 139 6.38 3.64 13.79
N CYS A 140 5.12 3.90 13.43
CA CYS A 140 4.20 4.63 14.30
C CYS A 140 3.96 3.87 15.60
N GLY A 141 3.78 2.55 15.54
CA GLY A 141 3.58 1.69 16.70
C GLY A 141 4.78 1.72 17.67
N ASN A 142 5.99 1.66 17.14
CA ASN A 142 7.22 1.75 17.94
C ASN A 142 7.36 3.11 18.62
N PHE A 143 7.12 4.19 17.89
CA PHE A 143 7.23 5.54 18.41
C PHE A 143 6.15 5.84 19.47
N LEU A 144 4.89 5.52 19.19
CA LEU A 144 3.75 5.78 20.07
C LEU A 144 3.60 4.74 21.19
N LYS A 145 4.36 3.65 21.16
CA LYS A 145 4.21 2.48 22.05
C LYS A 145 2.82 1.83 21.91
N ASP A 146 2.32 1.81 20.67
CA ASP A 146 0.99 1.33 20.32
C ASP A 146 1.06 -0.09 19.74
N LYS A 147 0.62 -1.06 20.54
CA LYS A 147 0.65 -2.50 20.19
C LYS A 147 -0.29 -2.85 19.04
N GLU A 148 -1.39 -2.10 18.87
CA GLU A 148 -2.32 -2.34 17.78
C GLU A 148 -1.68 -1.98 16.45
N LEU A 149 -0.98 -0.85 16.35
CA LEU A 149 -0.22 -0.46 15.17
C LEU A 149 0.91 -1.43 14.85
N LEU A 150 1.62 -1.92 15.87
CA LEU A 150 2.61 -2.98 15.67
C LEU A 150 1.96 -4.24 15.10
N ASN A 151 0.83 -4.66 15.65
CA ASN A 151 0.11 -5.83 15.14
C ASN A 151 -0.37 -5.62 13.70
N ILE A 152 -0.85 -4.42 13.35
CA ILE A 152 -1.23 -4.09 11.97
C ILE A 152 -0.04 -4.27 11.02
N GLY A 153 1.15 -3.81 11.38
CA GLY A 153 2.37 -4.05 10.60
C GLY A 153 2.70 -5.54 10.45
N LEU A 154 2.62 -6.31 11.54
CA LEU A 154 2.87 -7.75 11.56
C LEU A 154 1.86 -8.52 10.67
N GLU A 155 0.60 -8.12 10.66
CA GLU A 155 -0.44 -8.69 9.80
C GLU A 155 -0.08 -8.58 8.30
N GLN A 156 0.67 -7.54 7.90
CA GLN A 156 1.11 -7.40 6.51
C GLN A 156 2.20 -8.42 6.14
N LEU A 157 3.05 -8.80 7.10
CA LEU A 157 4.00 -9.90 6.91
C LEU A 157 3.24 -11.24 6.78
N TYR A 158 2.27 -11.48 7.66
CA TYR A 158 1.43 -12.70 7.60
C TYR A 158 0.64 -12.78 6.29
N TRP A 159 0.15 -11.65 5.79
CA TRP A 159 -0.55 -11.61 4.52
C TRP A 159 0.33 -12.07 3.36
N THR A 160 1.60 -11.70 3.36
CA THR A 160 2.56 -12.13 2.32
C THR A 160 2.95 -13.60 2.40
N VAL A 161 2.84 -14.22 3.56
CA VAL A 161 3.18 -15.64 3.74
C VAL A 161 1.96 -16.58 3.79
N GLY A 162 0.80 -16.09 3.37
CA GLY A 162 -0.36 -16.95 3.13
C GLY A 162 -1.64 -16.59 3.87
N LYS A 163 -1.64 -15.65 4.82
CA LYS A 163 -2.86 -15.12 5.44
C LYS A 163 -3.58 -14.16 4.48
N ASN A 164 -3.92 -14.62 3.32
CA ASN A 164 -4.57 -13.86 2.25
C ASN A 164 -5.72 -14.67 1.63
N PRO A 165 -6.57 -14.07 0.77
CA PRO A 165 -7.73 -14.75 0.19
C PRO A 165 -7.41 -15.99 -0.63
N PHE A 166 -6.15 -16.20 -1.00
CA PHE A 166 -5.70 -17.31 -1.85
C PHE A 166 -5.05 -18.44 -1.05
N GLY A 167 -4.82 -18.26 0.27
CA GLY A 167 -4.10 -19.22 1.09
C GLY A 167 -2.71 -19.54 0.53
N GLN A 168 -2.07 -18.57 -0.13
CA GLN A 168 -0.82 -18.79 -0.86
C GLN A 168 0.26 -17.79 -0.40
N SER A 169 1.45 -18.31 -0.11
CA SER A 169 2.63 -17.48 0.10
C SER A 169 2.94 -16.69 -1.17
N LEU A 170 3.33 -15.43 -1.04
CA LEU A 170 3.87 -14.63 -2.14
C LEU A 170 5.40 -14.76 -2.26
N ILE A 171 6.01 -15.54 -1.38
CA ILE A 171 7.46 -15.77 -1.38
C ILE A 171 7.71 -17.11 -2.04
N TYR A 172 8.43 -17.11 -3.16
CA TYR A 172 8.75 -18.33 -3.88
C TYR A 172 9.59 -19.28 -3.01
N GLY A 173 9.24 -20.54 -3.02
CA GLY A 173 9.95 -21.58 -2.27
C GLY A 173 9.65 -21.62 -0.76
N GLU A 174 8.82 -20.73 -0.23
CA GLU A 174 8.46 -20.67 1.18
C GLU A 174 7.01 -21.13 1.43
N GLY A 175 6.85 -22.06 2.39
CA GLY A 175 5.56 -22.64 2.73
C GLY A 175 5.16 -23.79 1.80
N HIS A 176 3.90 -24.25 1.95
CA HIS A 176 3.37 -25.39 1.19
C HIS A 176 2.74 -25.00 -0.14
N ASN A 177 2.35 -23.77 -0.29
CA ASN A 177 1.64 -23.25 -1.45
C ASN A 177 2.20 -21.87 -1.81
N TYR A 178 3.03 -21.83 -2.84
CA TYR A 178 3.63 -20.62 -3.37
C TYR A 178 3.50 -20.59 -4.90
N PRO A 179 3.46 -19.43 -5.54
CA PRO A 179 3.29 -19.33 -6.98
C PRO A 179 4.57 -19.58 -7.73
N GLN A 180 4.43 -20.04 -8.95
CA GLN A 180 5.45 -19.88 -9.97
C GLN A 180 5.59 -18.39 -10.28
N LEU A 181 6.80 -17.83 -10.17
CA LEU A 181 7.07 -16.44 -10.48
C LEU A 181 7.62 -16.25 -11.89
N ASN A 182 7.55 -15.04 -12.41
CA ASN A 182 8.07 -14.69 -13.72
C ASN A 182 9.43 -14.01 -13.56
N THR A 183 10.47 -14.77 -13.84
CA THR A 183 11.87 -14.29 -13.88
C THR A 183 12.33 -14.20 -15.32
N PHE A 184 12.87 -13.05 -15.75
CA PHE A 184 13.24 -12.85 -17.15
C PHE A 184 14.49 -13.63 -17.59
N SER A 185 15.44 -13.85 -16.69
CA SER A 185 16.74 -14.43 -17.09
C SER A 185 17.48 -15.22 -16.01
N SER A 186 17.14 -15.06 -14.76
CA SER A 186 17.95 -15.60 -13.65
C SER A 186 17.51 -16.98 -13.14
N GLY A 187 16.39 -17.49 -13.66
CA GLY A 187 15.74 -18.66 -13.07
C GLY A 187 15.05 -18.31 -11.76
N GLU A 188 14.60 -19.33 -11.05
CA GLU A 188 13.83 -19.18 -9.81
C GLU A 188 14.74 -19.36 -8.60
N MET A 189 14.62 -18.46 -7.63
CA MET A 189 15.35 -18.53 -6.38
C MET A 189 14.39 -18.42 -5.19
N THR A 190 14.56 -19.28 -4.21
CA THR A 190 13.83 -19.19 -2.94
C THR A 190 13.99 -17.78 -2.33
N GLY A 191 12.90 -17.21 -1.92
CA GLY A 191 12.88 -15.84 -1.35
C GLY A 191 12.47 -14.74 -2.34
N GLU A 192 12.33 -15.06 -3.62
CA GLU A 192 11.82 -14.11 -4.61
C GLU A 192 10.39 -13.70 -4.30
N MET A 193 10.08 -12.41 -4.53
CA MET A 193 8.77 -11.84 -4.31
C MET A 193 8.23 -11.12 -5.54
N PRO A 194 6.93 -11.25 -5.85
CA PRO A 194 6.33 -10.64 -7.02
C PRO A 194 5.98 -9.18 -6.83
N VAL A 195 5.68 -8.49 -7.94
CA VAL A 195 4.97 -7.20 -7.94
C VAL A 195 3.66 -7.30 -7.16
N GLY A 196 2.96 -8.43 -7.26
CA GLY A 196 1.92 -8.85 -6.35
C GLY A 196 0.49 -8.77 -6.86
N ILE A 197 -0.40 -8.99 -5.93
CA ILE A 197 -1.84 -9.05 -6.16
C ILE A 197 -2.37 -7.68 -6.54
N ARG A 198 -3.36 -7.65 -7.42
CA ARG A 198 -4.12 -6.45 -7.83
C ARG A 198 -5.58 -6.83 -8.08
N THR A 199 -6.37 -5.93 -8.61
CA THR A 199 -7.73 -6.21 -9.05
C THR A 199 -7.79 -6.76 -10.46
N LEU A 200 -8.85 -7.49 -10.76
CA LEU A 200 -9.23 -7.83 -12.13
C LEU A 200 -10.09 -6.69 -12.71
N GLY A 201 -9.63 -6.06 -13.79
CA GLY A 201 -10.34 -4.94 -14.39
C GLY A 201 -10.47 -3.75 -13.41
N ASN A 202 -11.69 -3.21 -13.28
CA ASN A 202 -12.00 -2.06 -12.44
C ASN A 202 -12.53 -2.41 -11.04
N ASP A 203 -12.63 -3.71 -10.71
CA ASP A 203 -13.11 -4.15 -9.41
C ASP A 203 -12.12 -3.83 -8.28
N ASP A 204 -12.61 -3.73 -7.05
CA ASP A 204 -11.77 -3.57 -5.86
C ASP A 204 -11.66 -4.90 -5.08
N VAL A 205 -11.64 -6.01 -5.82
CA VAL A 205 -11.54 -7.38 -5.33
C VAL A 205 -10.16 -7.93 -5.67
N PRO A 206 -9.46 -8.59 -4.73
CA PRO A 206 -8.15 -9.15 -4.99
C PRO A 206 -8.22 -10.21 -6.08
N TYR A 207 -7.27 -10.16 -7.00
CA TYR A 207 -7.11 -11.13 -8.07
C TYR A 207 -5.67 -11.61 -8.17
N TRP A 208 -5.53 -12.92 -8.30
CA TRP A 208 -4.25 -13.59 -8.46
C TRP A 208 -4.40 -14.71 -9.50
N PRO A 209 -3.82 -14.56 -10.71
CA PRO A 209 -3.98 -15.55 -11.77
C PRO A 209 -3.23 -16.84 -11.44
N GLN A 210 -3.78 -17.97 -11.84
CA GLN A 210 -3.14 -19.29 -11.71
C GLN A 210 -1.95 -19.43 -12.65
N THR A 211 -2.04 -18.84 -13.84
CA THR A 211 -0.98 -18.86 -14.82
C THR A 211 0.17 -17.93 -14.48
N ASN A 212 1.36 -18.21 -14.99
CA ASN A 212 2.49 -17.29 -14.91
C ASN A 212 2.18 -16.03 -15.74
N ASN A 213 2.11 -14.89 -15.07
CA ASN A 213 1.69 -13.61 -15.66
C ASN A 213 2.56 -12.48 -15.09
N ALA A 214 3.33 -11.82 -15.94
CA ALA A 214 4.24 -10.75 -15.55
C ALA A 214 3.55 -9.57 -14.84
N CYS A 215 2.28 -9.30 -15.15
CA CYS A 215 1.54 -8.22 -14.50
C CYS A 215 1.33 -8.43 -13.01
N TYR A 216 1.42 -9.66 -12.53
CA TYR A 216 1.20 -10.06 -11.15
C TYR A 216 2.43 -10.73 -10.53
N LYS A 217 3.12 -11.56 -11.31
CA LYS A 217 4.14 -12.51 -10.85
C LYS A 217 5.58 -12.15 -11.23
N GLU A 218 5.79 -10.98 -11.85
CA GLU A 218 7.12 -10.48 -12.10
C GLU A 218 7.88 -10.31 -10.79
N VAL A 219 9.11 -10.81 -10.74
CA VAL A 219 9.97 -10.70 -9.55
C VAL A 219 10.49 -9.29 -9.39
N TRP A 220 10.30 -8.73 -8.21
CA TRP A 220 10.75 -7.38 -7.88
C TRP A 220 11.59 -7.33 -6.61
N ILE A 221 12.82 -6.86 -6.75
CA ILE A 221 13.72 -6.59 -5.61
C ILE A 221 13.12 -5.59 -4.61
N THR A 222 12.31 -4.64 -5.09
CA THR A 222 11.62 -3.67 -4.25
C THR A 222 10.66 -4.35 -3.27
N SER A 223 9.92 -5.38 -3.70
CA SER A 223 9.02 -6.13 -2.83
C SER A 223 9.79 -6.83 -1.70
N ALA A 224 10.85 -7.58 -2.04
CA ALA A 224 11.67 -8.26 -1.06
C ALA A 224 12.40 -7.28 -0.11
N GLY A 225 12.93 -6.18 -0.64
CA GLY A 225 13.59 -5.16 0.17
C GLY A 225 12.63 -4.50 1.17
N LYS A 226 11.38 -4.25 0.80
CA LYS A 226 10.38 -3.70 1.72
C LYS A 226 9.92 -4.72 2.76
N TRP A 227 9.83 -5.99 2.41
CA TRP A 227 9.52 -7.06 3.35
C TRP A 227 10.59 -7.17 4.45
N LEU A 228 11.89 -7.22 4.04
CA LEU A 228 13.01 -7.20 4.97
C LEU A 228 13.02 -5.92 5.83
N SER A 229 12.75 -4.79 5.22
CA SER A 229 12.69 -3.49 5.90
C SER A 229 11.54 -3.41 6.93
N LEU A 230 10.43 -4.09 6.70
CA LEU A 230 9.32 -4.17 7.66
C LEU A 230 9.68 -5.12 8.82
N ILE A 231 10.28 -6.28 8.56
CA ILE A 231 10.73 -7.21 9.60
C ILE A 231 11.69 -6.52 10.58
N ALA A 232 12.54 -5.63 10.10
CA ALA A 232 13.51 -4.93 10.92
C ALA A 232 12.90 -3.98 11.98
N GLU A 233 11.58 -3.81 12.00
CA GLU A 233 10.87 -3.03 13.02
C GLU A 233 10.50 -3.87 14.25
N TYR A 234 10.65 -5.20 14.18
CA TYR A 234 10.32 -6.18 15.24
C TYR A 234 11.56 -6.82 15.84
#